data_f2d87f01cc090f9a6bb4589d97e7961e
#
_entry.id   f2d87f01cc090f9a6bb4589d97e7961e
#
_cell.length_a   1.000
_cell.length_b   1.000
_cell.length_c   1.000
_cell.angle_alpha   90.00
_cell.angle_beta   90.00
_cell.angle_gamma   90.00
#
_symmetry.space_group_name_H-M   'P 1'
#
loop_
_entity.id
_entity.type
_entity.pdbx_description
1 polymer ?
#
loop_
_entity_poly.entity_id
_entity_poly.type
_entity_poly.pdbx_seq_one_letter_code
_entity_poly.pdbx_strand_id
1 'polypeptide(L)'
;MRSLSIVLILGALTACASSGGYLEYKPDHWEGQNWAITGRADADTVIIKINDTDVIFGDLTKQKPEDEFTGSFEGYDISAKCKLVDAGTEAVKHNCSVSIDDKLAGKLTF
;
A
#
# COMPACT_ATOMS: atom_id res chain seq x y z
N MET A 1 18.38 -28.06 -18.97
CA MET A 1 18.48 -27.70 -18.30
C MET A 1 18.68 -26.41 -17.99
N ARG A 2 19.06 -25.65 -18.13
CA ARG A 2 19.30 -24.42 -18.06
C ARG A 2 18.13 -23.57 -17.87
N SER A 3 17.20 -23.68 -18.51
CA SER A 3 16.10 -22.80 -18.53
C SER A 3 15.35 -22.75 -17.24
N LEU A 4 15.53 -23.72 -16.46
CA LEU A 4 14.80 -23.74 -15.30
C LEU A 4 15.05 -22.66 -14.37
N SER A 5 16.23 -22.36 -14.14
CA SER A 5 16.52 -21.41 -13.17
C SER A 5 15.88 -20.10 -13.43
N ILE A 6 15.72 -19.82 -14.64
CA ILE A 6 15.15 -18.58 -14.99
C ILE A 6 13.75 -18.43 -14.49
N VAL A 7 13.04 -19.47 -14.56
CA VAL A 7 11.68 -19.45 -14.17
C VAL A 7 11.52 -19.19 -12.71
N LEU A 8 12.38 -19.70 -11.93
CA LEU A 8 12.30 -19.54 -10.56
C LEU A 8 12.43 -18.12 -10.15
N ILE A 9 13.29 -17.45 -10.80
CA ILE A 9 13.53 -16.09 -10.48
C ILE A 9 12.30 -15.24 -10.61
N LEU A 10 11.49 -15.53 -11.54
CA LEU A 10 10.29 -14.78 -11.75
C LEU A 10 9.38 -14.81 -10.56
N GLY A 11 9.21 -15.93 -9.99
CA GLY A 11 8.34 -16.04 -8.87
C GLY A 11 8.86 -15.23 -7.71
N ALA A 12 10.12 -15.22 -7.53
CA ALA A 12 10.68 -14.51 -6.42
C ALA A 12 10.43 -13.02 -6.54
N LEU A 13 10.54 -12.51 -7.74
CA LEU A 13 10.33 -11.11 -7.95
C LEU A 13 8.93 -10.70 -7.60
N THR A 14 7.98 -11.48 -7.96
CA THR A 14 6.61 -11.16 -7.68
C THR A 14 6.35 -11.05 -6.20
N ALA A 15 6.90 -11.95 -5.45
CA ALA A 15 6.68 -11.95 -4.03
C ALA A 15 7.28 -10.70 -3.40
N CYS A 16 8.41 -10.29 -3.86
CA CYS A 16 9.04 -9.12 -3.28
C CYS A 16 8.27 -7.87 -3.55
N ALA A 17 7.65 -7.78 -4.69
CA ALA A 17 6.95 -6.58 -5.06
C ALA A 17 5.76 -6.28 -4.16
N SER A 18 5.25 -7.26 -3.46
CA SER A 18 4.07 -7.06 -2.65
C SER A 18 4.36 -6.71 -1.21
N SER A 19 5.62 -6.56 -0.84
CA SER A 19 5.94 -6.28 0.54
C SER A 19 6.46 -4.87 0.71
N GLY A 20 6.32 -4.33 1.91
CA GLY A 20 6.84 -3.03 2.24
C GLY A 20 5.84 -1.91 1.97
N GLY A 21 6.35 -0.71 1.93
CA GLY A 21 5.51 0.47 1.80
C GLY A 21 5.33 0.98 0.39
N TYR A 22 5.42 0.09 -0.58
CA TYR A 22 5.32 0.48 -1.99
C TYR A 22 4.56 -0.58 -2.78
N LEU A 23 3.71 -0.16 -3.67
CA LEU A 23 3.09 -1.07 -4.62
C LEU A 23 2.77 -0.31 -5.90
N GLU A 24 2.58 -1.04 -6.99
CA GLU A 24 2.16 -0.46 -8.25
C GLU A 24 0.81 -1.01 -8.63
N TYR A 25 -0.02 -0.19 -9.21
CA TYR A 25 -1.37 -0.59 -9.57
C TYR A 25 -1.84 0.21 -10.77
N LYS A 26 -2.52 -0.44 -11.69
CA LYS A 26 -3.12 0.24 -12.83
C LYS A 26 -4.63 0.13 -12.71
N PRO A 27 -5.32 1.23 -12.41
CA PRO A 27 -6.78 1.19 -12.27
C PRO A 27 -7.45 0.86 -13.60
N ASP A 28 -8.68 0.34 -13.52
CA ASP A 28 -9.46 0.09 -14.71
C ASP A 28 -9.70 1.39 -15.46
N HIS A 29 -9.61 1.32 -16.75
CA HIS A 29 -9.86 2.45 -17.65
C HIS A 29 -8.82 3.57 -17.54
N TRP A 30 -7.73 3.33 -16.83
CA TRP A 30 -6.65 4.30 -16.76
C TRP A 30 -5.71 4.07 -17.94
N GLU A 31 -5.41 5.13 -18.69
CA GLU A 31 -4.60 5.02 -19.87
C GLU A 31 -3.22 5.61 -19.69
N GLY A 32 -2.67 5.54 -18.56
CA GLY A 32 -1.32 6.00 -18.32
C GLY A 32 -0.49 4.88 -17.77
N GLN A 33 0.61 5.24 -17.16
CA GLN A 33 1.46 4.27 -16.53
C GLN A 33 0.83 3.82 -15.22
N ASN A 34 1.34 2.73 -14.68
CA ASN A 34 0.88 2.25 -13.38
C ASN A 34 1.09 3.35 -12.35
N TRP A 35 0.21 3.39 -11.38
CA TRP A 35 0.36 4.30 -10.26
C TRP A 35 1.35 3.72 -9.28
N ALA A 36 2.23 4.56 -8.77
CA ALA A 36 3.14 4.18 -7.69
C ALA A 36 2.49 4.62 -6.39
N ILE A 37 2.14 3.67 -5.55
CA ILE A 37 1.44 3.93 -4.29
C ILE A 37 2.40 3.64 -3.17
N THR A 38 2.61 4.61 -2.29
CA THR A 38 3.53 4.47 -1.18
C THR A 38 2.85 4.86 0.11
N GLY A 39 3.35 4.32 1.20
CA GLY A 39 2.83 4.65 2.52
C GLY A 39 3.97 4.97 3.45
N ARG A 40 3.72 5.88 4.37
CA ARG A 40 4.67 6.16 5.43
C ARG A 40 3.92 6.68 6.64
N ALA A 41 4.59 6.64 7.77
CA ALA A 41 4.01 7.12 8.99
C ALA A 41 4.87 8.24 9.54
N ASP A 42 4.23 9.28 10.06
CA ASP A 42 4.92 10.38 10.69
C ASP A 42 4.23 10.54 12.04
N ALA A 43 4.87 10.09 13.10
CA ALA A 43 4.26 9.97 14.42
C ALA A 43 3.01 9.07 14.29
N ASP A 44 1.84 9.55 14.67
CA ASP A 44 0.63 8.75 14.59
C ASP A 44 -0.08 8.89 13.24
N THR A 45 0.43 9.70 12.35
CA THR A 45 -0.26 9.99 11.10
C THR A 45 0.22 9.05 10.00
N VAL A 46 -0.74 8.41 9.35
CA VAL A 46 -0.50 7.58 8.19
C VAL A 46 -0.69 8.44 6.96
N ILE A 47 0.27 8.40 6.04
CA ILE A 47 0.19 9.18 4.80
C ILE A 47 0.34 8.22 3.64
N ILE A 48 -0.62 8.22 2.73
CA ILE A 48 -0.54 7.41 1.52
C ILE A 48 -0.46 8.34 0.33
N LYS A 49 0.54 8.13 -0.50
CA LYS A 49 0.78 8.92 -1.68
C LYS A 49 0.56 8.11 -2.93
N ILE A 50 0.08 8.75 -3.96
CA ILE A 50 0.02 8.15 -5.28
C ILE A 50 0.78 9.08 -6.21
N ASN A 51 1.81 8.55 -6.85
CA ASN A 51 2.67 9.32 -7.78
C ASN A 51 3.17 10.59 -7.10
N ASP A 52 3.65 10.43 -5.85
CA ASP A 52 4.20 11.53 -5.06
C ASP A 52 3.19 12.60 -4.63
N THR A 53 1.91 12.33 -4.80
CA THR A 53 0.87 13.25 -4.34
C THR A 53 0.24 12.67 -3.09
N ASP A 54 0.15 13.45 -2.02
CA ASP A 54 -0.50 13.00 -0.80
C ASP A 54 -2.00 12.87 -1.06
N VAL A 55 -2.53 11.69 -0.82
CA VAL A 55 -3.92 11.39 -1.12
C VAL A 55 -4.71 11.08 0.16
N ILE A 56 -4.10 10.36 1.07
CA ILE A 56 -4.78 9.94 2.28
C ILE A 56 -3.97 10.35 3.50
N PHE A 57 -4.66 10.91 4.49
CA PHE A 57 -4.08 11.21 5.79
C PHE A 57 -5.00 10.62 6.85
N GLY A 58 -4.45 10.00 7.85
CA GLY A 58 -5.27 9.49 8.95
C GLY A 58 -4.41 9.19 10.15
N ASP A 59 -5.00 9.21 11.32
CA ASP A 59 -4.28 8.94 12.55
C ASP A 59 -4.67 7.61 13.11
N LEU A 60 -3.68 6.83 13.53
CA LEU A 60 -3.89 5.58 14.25
C LEU A 60 -3.14 5.69 15.58
N THR A 61 -3.83 5.37 16.66
CA THR A 61 -3.26 5.47 18.00
C THR A 61 -3.51 4.18 18.74
N LYS A 62 -2.97 4.06 19.93
CA LYS A 62 -3.24 2.88 20.74
C LYS A 62 -4.71 2.80 21.12
N GLN A 63 -5.38 3.93 21.22
CA GLN A 63 -6.79 3.97 21.56
C GLN A 63 -7.66 3.66 20.33
N LYS A 64 -7.14 3.93 19.13
CA LYS A 64 -7.85 3.66 17.90
C LYS A 64 -6.88 3.06 16.92
N PRO A 65 -6.55 1.77 17.05
CA PRO A 65 -5.50 1.14 16.24
C PRO A 65 -5.95 0.72 14.86
N GLU A 66 -7.22 0.82 14.53
CA GLU A 66 -7.72 0.49 13.20
C GLU A 66 -8.69 1.55 12.75
N ASP A 67 -8.62 1.90 11.50
CA ASP A 67 -9.58 2.84 10.92
C ASP A 67 -9.51 2.75 9.40
N GLU A 68 -10.50 3.32 8.76
CA GLU A 68 -10.55 3.40 7.31
C GLU A 68 -10.48 4.88 6.93
N PHE A 69 -9.59 5.21 6.01
CA PHE A 69 -9.40 6.58 5.55
C PHE A 69 -9.71 6.65 4.07
N THR A 70 -10.18 7.78 3.60
CA THR A 70 -10.55 7.91 2.20
C THR A 70 -9.92 9.15 1.60
N GLY A 71 -9.82 9.15 0.30
CA GLY A 71 -9.33 10.28 -0.48
C GLY A 71 -9.74 10.10 -1.92
N SER A 72 -9.21 10.92 -2.79
CA SER A 72 -9.48 10.77 -4.22
C SER A 72 -8.24 11.16 -5.01
N PHE A 73 -8.10 10.56 -6.18
CA PHE A 73 -6.97 10.84 -7.05
C PHE A 73 -7.43 10.61 -8.48
N GLU A 74 -7.28 11.62 -9.32
CA GLU A 74 -7.63 11.53 -10.74
C GLU A 74 -9.06 11.03 -10.97
N GLY A 75 -9.95 11.44 -10.10
CA GLY A 75 -11.35 11.06 -10.25
C GLY A 75 -11.71 9.68 -9.70
N TYR A 76 -10.75 8.96 -9.14
CA TYR A 76 -11.01 7.66 -8.53
C TYR A 76 -11.13 7.82 -7.02
N ASP A 77 -12.00 7.00 -6.43
CA ASP A 77 -12.15 6.98 -4.97
C ASP A 77 -11.11 6.06 -4.39
N ILE A 78 -10.34 6.56 -3.45
CA ILE A 78 -9.28 5.80 -2.82
C ILE A 78 -9.65 5.56 -1.36
N SER A 79 -9.51 4.35 -0.89
CA SER A 79 -9.71 4.07 0.52
C SER A 79 -8.58 3.19 1.03
N ALA A 80 -8.30 3.30 2.30
CA ALA A 80 -7.27 2.51 2.94
C ALA A 80 -7.75 2.07 4.30
N LYS A 81 -7.82 0.77 4.52
CA LYS A 81 -8.13 0.21 5.82
C LYS A 81 -6.80 -0.09 6.48
N CYS A 82 -6.48 0.63 7.51
CA CYS A 82 -5.18 0.57 8.15
C CYS A 82 -5.28 0.09 9.57
N LYS A 83 -4.25 -0.59 10.04
CA LYS A 83 -4.18 -0.99 11.43
C LYS A 83 -2.74 -1.00 11.89
N LEU A 84 -2.55 -0.80 13.18
CA LEU A 84 -1.25 -0.92 13.80
C LEU A 84 -0.98 -2.40 14.07
N VAL A 85 0.21 -2.84 13.73
CA VAL A 85 0.61 -4.22 13.95
C VAL A 85 1.88 -4.19 14.79
N ASP A 86 1.84 -4.90 15.91
CA ASP A 86 3.02 -4.99 16.76
C ASP A 86 3.95 -6.01 16.15
N ALA A 87 5.14 -5.57 15.81
CA ALA A 87 6.10 -6.44 15.17
C ALA A 87 6.87 -7.30 16.17
N GLY A 88 6.49 -7.26 17.42
CA GLY A 88 7.18 -8.07 18.43
C GLY A 88 8.42 -7.41 18.98
N THR A 89 8.71 -6.21 18.59
CA THR A 89 9.82 -5.46 19.12
C THR A 89 9.29 -4.08 19.44
N GLU A 90 10.15 -3.14 19.64
CA GLU A 90 9.69 -1.79 19.90
C GLU A 90 9.14 -1.13 18.64
N ALA A 91 9.37 -1.71 17.49
CA ALA A 91 8.90 -1.09 16.25
C ALA A 91 7.47 -1.50 15.95
N VAL A 92 6.62 -0.53 15.70
CA VAL A 92 5.23 -0.77 15.34
C VAL A 92 5.11 -0.55 13.84
N LYS A 93 4.41 -1.44 13.16
CA LYS A 93 4.20 -1.34 11.73
C LYS A 93 2.77 -0.94 11.43
N HIS A 94 2.58 -0.31 10.31
CA HIS A 94 1.24 0.06 9.82
C HIS A 94 0.93 -0.87 8.64
N ASN A 95 -0.25 -1.45 8.67
CA ASN A 95 -0.68 -2.38 7.63
C ASN A 95 -1.92 -1.79 7.00
N CYS A 96 -1.83 -1.38 5.75
CA CYS A 96 -2.94 -0.73 5.06
C CYS A 96 -3.34 -1.51 3.83
N SER A 97 -4.64 -1.81 3.70
CA SER A 97 -5.18 -2.40 2.48
C SER A 97 -5.77 -1.26 1.67
N VAL A 98 -5.22 -1.02 0.51
CA VAL A 98 -5.61 0.11 -0.34
C VAL A 98 -6.54 -0.39 -1.42
N SER A 99 -7.69 0.28 -1.57
CA SER A 99 -8.66 -0.04 -2.62
C SER A 99 -8.90 1.20 -3.47
N ILE A 100 -9.13 0.98 -4.75
CA ILE A 100 -9.38 2.04 -5.70
C ILE A 100 -10.70 1.72 -6.40
N ASP A 101 -11.68 2.60 -6.25
CA ASP A 101 -13.04 2.38 -6.73
C ASP A 101 -13.55 1.02 -6.27
N ASP A 102 -13.32 0.73 -4.98
CA ASP A 102 -13.76 -0.50 -4.31
C ASP A 102 -13.06 -1.77 -4.75
N LYS A 103 -12.00 -1.67 -5.55
CA LYS A 103 -11.21 -2.84 -5.90
C LYS A 103 -9.90 -2.80 -5.15
N LEU A 104 -9.55 -3.91 -4.54
CA LEU A 104 -8.32 -3.98 -3.77
C LEU A 104 -7.12 -3.82 -4.71
N ALA A 105 -6.31 -2.81 -4.46
CA ALA A 105 -5.09 -2.61 -5.21
C ALA A 105 -3.94 -3.38 -4.60
N GLY A 106 -3.88 -3.47 -3.29
CA GLY A 106 -2.83 -4.20 -2.61
C GLY A 106 -2.69 -3.76 -1.18
N LYS A 107 -1.65 -4.24 -0.54
CA LYS A 107 -1.38 -3.94 0.86
C LYS A 107 -0.04 -3.26 1.00
N LEU A 108 0.01 -2.30 1.90
CA LEU A 108 1.24 -1.62 2.24
C LEU A 108 1.57 -1.93 3.69
N THR A 109 2.84 -2.16 3.95
CA THR A 109 3.31 -2.36 5.32
C THR A 109 4.50 -1.44 5.54
N PHE A 110 4.44 -0.59 6.52
CA PHE A 110 5.51 0.38 6.73
C PHE A 110 5.64 0.80 8.18
#